data_d398d70646bee7307dd1c8c1f3251a8a
#
_entry.id   d398d70646bee7307dd1c8c1f3251a8a
#
_cell.length_a   1.000
_cell.length_b   1.000
_cell.length_c   1.000
_cell.angle_alpha   90.00
_cell.angle_beta   90.00
_cell.angle_gamma   90.00
#
_symmetry.space_group_name_H-M   'P 1'
#
loop_
_entity.id
_entity.type
_entity.pdbx_description
1 polymer ?
#
loop_
_entity_poly.entity_id
_entity_poly.type
_entity_poly.pdbx_seq_one_letter_code
_entity_poly.pdbx_strand_id
1 'polypeptide(L)'
;MGGVNFGSEPYLIRLGDDVRISFDVTFVNHDGGTWAFRDRKEYRDVIKYGRIEVGNRTFIGCKSIIMPGVHIGERCVIGAGSVVTKDVPDGMVACGVPAKVIMTTEEYALKSLHEMEPYDKDAYQADKKVYLKQYLLKK
;
A
#
# COMPACT_ATOMS: atom_id res chain seq x y z
N MET A 1 8.13 -5.79 15.28
CA MET A 1 7.58 -5.66 13.93
C MET A 1 6.23 -4.97 14.00
N GLY A 2 6.04 -3.89 13.29
CA GLY A 2 4.80 -3.13 13.32
C GLY A 2 3.68 -3.81 12.55
N GLY A 3 2.47 -3.67 13.05
CA GLY A 3 1.27 -4.09 12.34
C GLY A 3 0.75 -3.00 11.41
N VAL A 4 -0.50 -3.13 11.05
CA VAL A 4 -1.21 -2.11 10.27
C VAL A 4 -1.95 -1.18 11.22
N ASN A 5 -1.80 0.11 11.01
CA ASN A 5 -2.50 1.13 11.80
C ASN A 5 -3.67 1.67 10.99
N PHE A 6 -4.88 1.36 11.41
CA PHE A 6 -6.10 1.80 10.73
C PHE A 6 -6.62 3.15 11.25
N GLY A 7 -5.84 3.83 12.11
CA GLY A 7 -6.20 5.13 12.63
C GLY A 7 -7.28 5.10 13.71
N SER A 8 -7.76 6.27 14.07
CA SER A 8 -8.78 6.42 15.11
C SER A 8 -10.20 6.15 14.59
N GLU A 9 -10.41 6.18 13.27
CA GLU A 9 -11.71 5.95 12.64
C GLU A 9 -11.64 4.78 11.64
N PRO A 10 -11.35 3.55 12.12
CA PRO A 10 -11.19 2.40 11.22
C PRO A 10 -12.46 2.08 10.42
N TYR A 11 -13.61 2.48 10.90
CA TYR A 11 -14.89 2.31 10.21
C TYR A 11 -15.01 3.14 8.92
N LEU A 12 -14.07 4.05 8.65
CA LEU A 12 -14.00 4.80 7.39
C LEU A 12 -13.14 4.11 6.34
N ILE A 13 -12.59 2.96 6.65
CA ILE A 13 -11.72 2.21 5.74
C ILE A 13 -12.46 0.98 5.22
N ARG A 14 -12.46 0.82 3.91
CA ARG A 14 -13.05 -0.35 3.25
C ARG A 14 -11.98 -1.06 2.45
N LEU A 15 -11.78 -2.33 2.77
CA LEU A 15 -10.85 -3.20 2.05
C LEU A 15 -11.66 -4.23 1.27
N GLY A 16 -11.29 -4.44 0.01
CA GLY A 16 -11.86 -5.48 -0.81
C GLY A 16 -11.36 -6.87 -0.44
N ASP A 17 -11.58 -7.84 -1.32
CA ASP A 17 -11.15 -9.21 -1.12
C ASP A 17 -9.69 -9.39 -1.53
N ASP A 18 -8.99 -10.29 -0.83
CA ASP A 18 -7.60 -10.65 -1.12
C ASP A 18 -6.62 -9.46 -1.13
N VAL A 19 -6.87 -8.46 -0.31
CA VAL A 19 -5.96 -7.34 -0.13
C VAL A 19 -4.83 -7.78 0.80
N ARG A 20 -3.59 -7.50 0.40
CA ARG A 20 -2.42 -7.74 1.24
C ARG A 20 -1.79 -6.43 1.64
N ILE A 21 -1.61 -6.26 2.93
CA ILE A 21 -1.02 -5.06 3.52
C ILE A 21 0.21 -5.51 4.31
N SER A 22 1.36 -4.96 3.94
CA SER A 22 2.61 -5.28 4.60
C SER A 22 2.71 -4.56 5.96
N PHE A 23 3.83 -4.70 6.64
CA PHE A 23 3.98 -4.18 8.00
C PHE A 23 4.13 -2.65 8.02
N ASP A 24 3.78 -2.03 9.15
CA ASP A 24 3.92 -0.59 9.41
C ASP A 24 3.20 0.30 8.39
N VAL A 25 2.12 -0.18 7.81
CA VAL A 25 1.27 0.63 6.94
C VAL A 25 0.30 1.42 7.81
N THR A 26 0.14 2.70 7.51
CA THR A 26 -0.75 3.60 8.24
C THR A 26 -1.82 4.16 7.32
N PHE A 27 -3.07 4.03 7.75
CA PHE A 27 -4.21 4.68 7.10
C PHE A 27 -4.56 5.93 7.90
N VAL A 28 -4.57 7.07 7.23
CA VAL A 28 -4.91 8.36 7.82
C VAL A 28 -6.25 8.79 7.22
N ASN A 29 -7.28 8.87 8.02
CA ASN A 29 -8.62 9.18 7.53
C ASN A 29 -9.17 10.51 8.04
N HIS A 30 -8.32 11.32 8.68
CA HIS A 30 -8.66 12.68 9.05
C HIS A 30 -7.44 13.57 8.91
N ASP A 31 -7.68 14.87 8.75
CA ASP A 31 -6.62 15.86 8.63
C ASP A 31 -6.51 16.66 9.92
N GLY A 32 -5.52 16.33 10.75
CA GLY A 32 -5.26 17.05 12.00
C GLY A 32 -4.68 18.44 11.79
N GLY A 33 -4.28 18.79 10.58
CA GLY A 33 -3.73 20.10 10.25
C GLY A 33 -4.71 21.26 10.45
N THR A 34 -6.00 20.95 10.50
CA THR A 34 -7.03 21.97 10.78
C THR A 34 -6.86 22.62 12.17
N TRP A 35 -6.15 21.94 13.07
CA TRP A 35 -5.80 22.50 14.38
C TRP A 35 -5.12 23.86 14.27
N ALA A 36 -4.29 24.08 13.24
CA ALA A 36 -3.48 25.29 13.10
C ALA A 36 -4.32 26.57 12.97
N PHE A 37 -5.58 26.47 12.53
CA PHE A 37 -6.43 27.64 12.35
C PHE A 37 -7.76 27.58 13.10
N ARG A 38 -7.99 26.53 13.93
CA ARG A 38 -9.25 26.40 14.68
C ARG A 38 -9.34 27.31 15.90
N ASP A 39 -8.28 28.03 16.22
CA ASP A 39 -8.33 29.11 17.20
C ASP A 39 -9.10 30.34 16.66
N ARG A 40 -9.20 30.47 15.35
CA ARG A 40 -9.96 31.55 14.72
C ARG A 40 -11.45 31.19 14.66
N LYS A 41 -12.28 32.16 15.00
CA LYS A 41 -13.71 31.98 15.14
C LYS A 41 -14.37 31.38 13.90
N GLU A 42 -14.02 31.89 12.71
CA GLU A 42 -14.58 31.47 11.44
C GLU A 42 -14.22 30.03 11.06
N TYR A 43 -13.17 29.47 11.65
CA TYR A 43 -12.68 28.12 11.32
C TYR A 43 -12.81 27.13 12.47
N ARG A 44 -13.42 27.53 13.57
CA ARG A 44 -13.45 26.72 14.81
C ARG A 44 -14.05 25.34 14.60
N ASP A 45 -15.04 25.22 13.74
CA ASP A 45 -15.81 24.00 13.54
C ASP A 45 -15.40 23.24 12.28
N VAL A 46 -14.27 23.61 11.67
CA VAL A 46 -13.78 22.92 10.46
C VAL A 46 -13.23 21.57 10.85
N ILE A 47 -13.76 20.52 10.24
CA ILE A 47 -13.26 19.16 10.36
C ILE A 47 -13.04 18.58 8.97
N LYS A 48 -12.05 17.72 8.84
CA LYS A 48 -11.75 17.04 7.57
C LYS A 48 -11.54 15.56 7.82
N TYR A 49 -12.45 14.76 7.30
CA TYR A 49 -12.37 13.32 7.29
C TYR A 49 -12.46 12.82 5.87
N GLY A 50 -11.87 11.67 5.61
CA GLY A 50 -11.95 11.08 4.29
C GLY A 50 -12.06 9.56 4.39
N ARG A 51 -12.97 9.00 3.61
CA ARG A 51 -13.12 7.56 3.48
C ARG A 51 -12.00 7.02 2.59
N ILE A 52 -11.42 5.89 2.99
CA ILE A 52 -10.39 5.21 2.20
C ILE A 52 -10.97 3.88 1.71
N GLU A 53 -10.77 3.61 0.44
CA GLU A 53 -11.19 2.34 -0.16
C GLU A 53 -10.01 1.71 -0.88
N VAL A 54 -9.87 0.40 -0.72
CA VAL A 54 -8.85 -0.39 -1.41
C VAL A 54 -9.55 -1.55 -2.13
N GLY A 55 -9.35 -1.63 -3.43
CA GLY A 55 -9.97 -2.64 -4.27
C GLY A 55 -9.36 -4.03 -4.11
N ASN A 56 -10.02 -5.00 -4.73
CA ASN A 56 -9.65 -6.41 -4.62
C ASN A 56 -8.23 -6.68 -5.15
N ARG A 57 -7.55 -7.63 -4.52
CA ARG A 57 -6.26 -8.14 -4.98
C ARG A 57 -5.18 -7.06 -5.07
N THR A 58 -5.23 -6.04 -4.25
CA THR A 58 -4.24 -4.97 -4.18
C THR A 58 -3.23 -5.28 -3.09
N PHE A 59 -1.97 -4.95 -3.36
CA PHE A 59 -0.87 -5.06 -2.42
C PHE A 59 -0.39 -3.67 -2.00
N ILE A 60 -0.23 -3.46 -0.69
CA ILE A 60 0.31 -2.21 -0.14
C ILE A 60 1.63 -2.53 0.56
N GLY A 61 2.70 -1.96 0.04
CA GLY A 61 4.06 -2.17 0.55
C GLY A 61 4.26 -1.58 1.95
N CYS A 62 5.25 -2.11 2.65
CA CYS A 62 5.53 -1.72 4.04
C CYS A 62 5.82 -0.24 4.18
N LYS A 63 5.48 0.30 5.34
CA LYS A 63 5.73 1.71 5.71
C LYS A 63 5.07 2.72 4.78
N SER A 64 4.03 2.31 4.07
CA SER A 64 3.23 3.23 3.26
C SER A 64 2.23 3.98 4.13
N ILE A 65 1.86 5.17 3.69
CA ILE A 65 0.83 5.98 4.33
C ILE A 65 -0.25 6.27 3.31
N ILE A 66 -1.49 5.93 3.64
CA ILE A 66 -2.65 6.17 2.78
C ILE A 66 -3.42 7.34 3.37
N MET A 67 -3.56 8.41 2.59
CA MET A 67 -4.12 9.67 3.06
C MET A 67 -5.64 9.73 2.93
N PRO A 68 -6.30 10.67 3.64
CA PRO A 68 -7.76 10.74 3.64
C PRO A 68 -8.37 10.89 2.25
N GLY A 69 -9.47 10.20 2.01
CA GLY A 69 -10.24 10.31 0.78
C GLY A 69 -9.68 9.52 -0.40
N VAL A 70 -8.59 8.79 -0.22
CA VAL A 70 -7.93 8.04 -1.30
C VAL A 70 -8.70 6.78 -1.62
N HIS A 71 -8.89 6.54 -2.92
CA HIS A 71 -9.41 5.29 -3.45
C HIS A 71 -8.32 4.60 -4.26
N ILE A 72 -7.92 3.43 -3.82
CA ILE A 72 -6.98 2.57 -4.54
C ILE A 72 -7.79 1.48 -5.23
N GLY A 73 -7.64 1.33 -6.54
CA GLY A 73 -8.39 0.37 -7.32
C GLY A 73 -8.00 -1.08 -7.05
N GLU A 74 -8.52 -1.98 -7.88
CA GLU A 74 -8.19 -3.40 -7.79
C GLU A 74 -6.89 -3.72 -8.53
N ARG A 75 -6.23 -4.79 -8.11
CA ARG A 75 -4.98 -5.28 -8.70
C ARG A 75 -3.90 -4.20 -8.81
N CYS A 76 -3.87 -3.33 -7.81
CA CYS A 76 -2.84 -2.30 -7.71
C CYS A 76 -1.67 -2.79 -6.87
N VAL A 77 -0.53 -2.16 -7.07
CA VAL A 77 0.67 -2.36 -6.24
C VAL A 77 1.13 -1.00 -5.75
N ILE A 78 1.17 -0.84 -4.45
CA ILE A 78 1.72 0.36 -3.83
C ILE A 78 3.11 0.02 -3.31
N GLY A 79 4.13 0.70 -3.81
CA GLY A 79 5.52 0.46 -3.41
C GLY A 79 5.77 0.82 -1.95
N ALA A 80 6.73 0.14 -1.33
CA ALA A 80 7.10 0.39 0.07
C ALA A 80 7.48 1.85 0.30
N GLY A 81 7.12 2.39 1.45
CA GLY A 81 7.47 3.75 1.84
C GLY A 81 6.74 4.85 1.08
N SER A 82 5.68 4.52 0.37
CA SER A 82 4.92 5.50 -0.42
C SER A 82 3.95 6.29 0.45
N VAL A 83 3.67 7.53 0.03
CA VAL A 83 2.60 8.34 0.61
C VAL A 83 1.56 8.57 -0.47
N VAL A 84 0.45 7.86 -0.37
CA VAL A 84 -0.61 7.89 -1.38
C VAL A 84 -1.57 9.04 -1.04
N THR A 85 -1.54 10.07 -1.86
CA THR A 85 -2.32 11.30 -1.65
C THR A 85 -3.46 11.45 -2.66
N LYS A 86 -3.45 10.65 -3.73
CA LYS A 86 -4.44 10.70 -4.81
C LYS A 86 -4.90 9.29 -5.14
N ASP A 87 -6.05 9.19 -5.78
CA ASP A 87 -6.59 7.92 -6.23
C ASP A 87 -5.62 7.19 -7.16
N VAL A 88 -5.61 5.87 -7.05
CA VAL A 88 -4.82 5.00 -7.93
C VAL A 88 -5.82 4.16 -8.74
N PRO A 89 -5.83 4.32 -10.08
CA PRO A 89 -6.74 3.54 -10.92
C PRO A 89 -6.46 2.05 -10.86
N ASP A 90 -7.45 1.24 -11.24
CA ASP A 90 -7.31 -0.21 -11.31
C ASP A 90 -6.06 -0.61 -12.13
N GLY A 91 -5.38 -1.65 -11.68
CA GLY A 91 -4.30 -2.26 -12.44
C GLY A 91 -3.04 -1.41 -12.57
N MET A 92 -2.75 -0.56 -11.60
CA MET A 92 -1.59 0.33 -11.64
C MET A 92 -0.62 0.07 -10.50
N VAL A 93 0.65 0.29 -10.79
CA VAL A 93 1.73 0.33 -9.80
C VAL A 93 2.03 1.80 -9.52
N ALA A 94 1.91 2.19 -8.26
CA ALA A 94 2.22 3.55 -7.82
C ALA A 94 3.22 3.52 -6.68
N CYS A 95 4.17 4.44 -6.69
CA CYS A 95 5.14 4.55 -5.60
C CYS A 95 5.69 5.96 -5.49
N GLY A 96 6.32 6.22 -4.35
CA GLY A 96 7.00 7.48 -4.07
C GLY A 96 6.27 8.36 -3.06
N VAL A 97 6.85 9.54 -2.83
CA VAL A 97 6.34 10.57 -1.90
C VAL A 97 6.30 11.90 -2.64
N PRO A 98 5.14 12.35 -3.13
CA PRO A 98 3.87 11.63 -3.18
C PRO A 98 3.90 10.47 -4.17
N ALA A 99 3.08 9.45 -3.95
CA ALA A 99 3.00 8.31 -4.84
C ALA A 99 2.48 8.72 -6.22
N LYS A 100 3.12 8.18 -7.25
CA LYS A 100 2.73 8.40 -8.65
C LYS A 100 2.68 7.06 -9.37
N VAL A 101 1.75 6.94 -10.31
CA VAL A 101 1.68 5.78 -11.19
C VAL A 101 2.94 5.73 -12.05
N ILE A 102 3.63 4.61 -12.03
CA ILE A 102 4.86 4.42 -12.78
C ILE A 102 4.74 3.39 -13.89
N MET A 103 3.82 2.47 -13.78
CA MET A 103 3.55 1.44 -14.81
C MET A 103 2.22 0.77 -14.48
N THR A 104 1.76 -0.08 -15.40
CA THR A 104 0.63 -0.95 -15.12
C THR A 104 1.08 -2.19 -14.34
N THR A 105 0.17 -2.80 -13.62
CA THR A 105 0.44 -4.07 -12.94
C THR A 105 0.78 -5.17 -13.95
N GLU A 106 0.18 -5.12 -15.15
CA GLU A 106 0.49 -6.05 -16.22
C GLU A 106 1.95 -5.91 -16.70
N GLU A 107 2.42 -4.67 -16.89
CA GLU A 107 3.83 -4.42 -17.22
C GLU A 107 4.77 -4.92 -16.12
N TYR A 108 4.41 -4.70 -14.87
CA TYR A 108 5.16 -5.19 -13.73
C TYR A 108 5.21 -6.72 -13.71
N ALA A 109 4.09 -7.37 -14.03
CA ALA A 109 4.02 -8.83 -14.11
C ALA A 109 4.94 -9.38 -15.19
N LEU A 110 4.91 -8.79 -16.39
CA LEU A 110 5.80 -9.20 -17.49
C LEU A 110 7.26 -8.99 -17.14
N LYS A 111 7.60 -7.85 -16.59
CA LYS A 111 8.97 -7.56 -16.15
C LYS A 111 9.43 -8.59 -15.12
N SER A 112 8.61 -8.88 -14.13
CA SER A 112 8.93 -9.85 -13.08
C SER A 112 9.14 -11.26 -13.64
N LEU A 113 8.30 -11.65 -14.62
CA LEU A 113 8.43 -12.93 -15.30
C LEU A 113 9.77 -13.04 -16.05
N HIS A 114 10.16 -11.98 -16.76
CA HIS A 114 11.42 -11.95 -17.50
C HIS A 114 12.65 -11.90 -16.61
N GLU A 115 12.56 -11.25 -15.46
CA GLU A 115 13.67 -11.13 -14.51
C GLU A 115 13.83 -12.36 -13.62
N MET A 116 12.80 -13.21 -13.55
CA MET A 116 12.82 -14.39 -12.70
C MET A 116 13.73 -15.47 -13.29
N GLU A 117 14.66 -15.96 -12.49
CA GLU A 117 15.46 -17.12 -12.86
C GLU A 117 14.69 -18.41 -12.58
N PRO A 118 14.90 -19.47 -13.39
CA PRO A 118 14.30 -20.77 -13.09
C PRO A 118 14.72 -21.27 -11.71
N TYR A 119 13.79 -21.87 -11.00
CA TYR A 119 14.05 -22.42 -9.67
C TYR A 119 13.31 -23.74 -9.47
N ASP A 120 13.80 -24.53 -8.51
CA ASP A 120 13.18 -25.78 -8.15
C ASP A 120 12.00 -25.53 -7.22
N LYS A 121 10.81 -25.57 -7.77
CA LYS A 121 9.58 -25.29 -7.07
C LYS A 121 9.31 -26.25 -5.91
N ASP A 122 9.58 -27.53 -6.14
CA ASP A 122 9.34 -28.56 -5.12
C ASP A 122 10.31 -28.40 -3.95
N ALA A 123 11.59 -28.14 -4.22
CA ALA A 123 12.59 -27.88 -3.18
C ALA A 123 12.23 -26.61 -2.39
N TYR A 124 11.76 -25.57 -3.06
CA TYR A 124 11.31 -24.34 -2.42
C TYR A 124 10.13 -24.59 -1.47
N GLN A 125 9.16 -25.38 -1.91
CA GLN A 125 7.99 -25.70 -1.10
C GLN A 125 8.32 -26.65 0.07
N ALA A 126 9.27 -27.54 -0.12
CA ALA A 126 9.68 -28.49 0.91
C ALA A 126 10.39 -27.81 2.09
N ASP A 127 11.35 -26.91 1.80
CA ASP A 127 12.03 -26.12 2.84
C ASP A 127 12.50 -24.81 2.23
N LYS A 128 11.67 -23.81 2.33
CA LYS A 128 11.91 -22.48 1.79
C LYS A 128 13.22 -21.86 2.29
N LYS A 129 13.48 -21.97 3.60
CA LYS A 129 14.66 -21.36 4.21
C LYS A 129 15.94 -21.96 3.68
N VAL A 130 16.01 -23.29 3.66
CA VAL A 130 17.17 -24.01 3.16
C VAL A 130 17.38 -23.71 1.69
N TYR A 131 16.32 -23.78 0.90
CA TYR A 131 16.40 -23.53 -0.53
C TYR A 131 16.89 -22.11 -0.86
N LEU A 132 16.33 -21.09 -0.21
CA LEU A 132 16.71 -19.70 -0.45
C LEU A 132 18.16 -19.43 -0.04
N LYS A 133 18.63 -20.02 1.04
CA LYS A 133 20.03 -19.90 1.43
C LYS A 133 20.96 -20.49 0.37
N GLN A 134 20.65 -21.67 -0.15
CA GLN A 134 21.44 -22.29 -1.20
C GLN A 134 21.38 -21.53 -2.50
N TYR A 135 20.19 -21.04 -2.87
CA TYR A 135 19.95 -20.37 -4.14
C TYR A 135 20.55 -18.95 -4.18
N LEU A 136 20.33 -18.16 -3.11
CA LEU A 136 20.72 -16.76 -3.10
C LEU A 136 22.08 -16.48 -2.49
N LEU A 137 22.47 -17.19 -1.46
CA LEU A 137 23.72 -16.90 -0.75
C LEU A 137 24.95 -17.53 -1.40
N LYS A 138 24.76 -18.43 -2.33
CA LYS A 138 25.86 -19.07 -3.07
C LYS A 138 26.07 -18.49 -4.48
N LYS A 139 25.33 -17.46 -4.82
CA LYS A 139 25.50 -16.77 -6.11
C LYS A 139 26.67 -15.83 -6.09
#